data_d9fe835ee1345716923744c270a6aa56
#
_entry.id   d9fe835ee1345716923744c270a6aa56
#
_cell.length_a   1.000
_cell.length_b   1.000
_cell.length_c   1.000
_cell.angle_alpha   90.00
_cell.angle_beta   90.00
_cell.angle_gamma   90.00
#
_symmetry.space_group_name_H-M   'P 1'
#
loop_
_entity.id
_entity.type
_entity.pdbx_description
1 polymer ?
#
loop_
_entity_poly.entity_id
_entity_poly.type
_entity_poly.pdbx_seq_one_letter_code
_entity_poly.pdbx_strand_id
1 'polypeptide(L)'
;MEKEDIIKYIKHSLHPDAKNEIVDIFCDFLNSEDTAYVCNAPMGHGKTTILTATLKAVLEDKNNDTGILLAVNDLDAGKSIKTELAKINKSVLFINHGNVLDHDKDLIKKYKILIITHKRLYDMATNRVNAYHFINY
;
A
#
# COMPACT_ATOMS: atom_id res chain seq x y z
N MET A 1 -1.24 11.66 -10.17
CA MET A 1 -1.08 11.85 -8.70
C MET A 1 -0.20 13.05 -8.47
N GLU A 2 -0.73 14.07 -7.83
CA GLU A 2 0.02 15.26 -7.47
C GLU A 2 0.50 15.18 -6.01
N LYS A 3 1.55 15.91 -5.67
CA LYS A 3 2.12 15.91 -4.30
C LYS A 3 1.10 16.38 -3.26
N GLU A 4 0.31 17.37 -3.63
CA GLU A 4 -0.74 17.95 -2.78
C GLU A 4 -1.79 16.92 -2.37
N ASP A 5 -2.08 15.96 -3.25
CA ASP A 5 -3.03 14.88 -2.96
C ASP A 5 -2.54 13.98 -1.81
N ILE A 6 -1.24 13.79 -1.71
CA ILE A 6 -0.61 13.04 -0.62
C ILE A 6 -0.50 13.90 0.64
N ILE A 7 -0.02 15.13 0.49
CA ILE A 7 0.29 16.04 1.60
C ILE A 7 -0.94 16.32 2.45
N LYS A 8 -2.13 16.42 1.86
CA LYS A 8 -3.38 16.67 2.60
C LYS A 8 -3.71 15.61 3.65
N TYR A 9 -3.18 14.39 3.51
CA TYR A 9 -3.38 13.30 4.46
C TYR A 9 -2.31 13.21 5.55
N ILE A 10 -1.28 14.05 5.50
CA ILE A 10 -0.19 14.05 6.49
C ILE A 10 -0.59 14.95 7.65
N LYS A 11 -1.06 14.34 8.75
CA LYS A 11 -1.56 15.05 9.93
C LYS A 11 -0.48 15.39 10.97
N HIS A 12 0.71 14.80 10.85
CA HIS A 12 1.77 14.95 11.84
C HIS A 12 2.85 15.91 11.36
N SER A 13 3.46 16.61 12.30
CA SER A 13 4.65 17.39 12.04
C SER A 13 5.81 16.44 11.71
N LEU A 14 6.18 16.38 10.43
CA LEU A 14 7.35 15.67 9.96
C LEU A 14 8.45 16.67 9.64
N HIS A 15 9.69 16.20 9.64
CA HIS A 15 10.82 17.04 9.19
C HIS A 15 10.54 17.49 7.74
N PRO A 16 10.53 18.82 7.45
CA PRO A 16 10.05 19.32 6.15
C PRO A 16 10.83 18.77 4.96
N ASP A 17 12.15 18.68 5.05
CA ASP A 17 13.01 18.22 3.96
C ASP A 17 12.78 16.72 3.69
N ALA A 18 12.78 15.89 4.75
CA ALA A 18 12.52 14.47 4.65
C ALA A 18 11.10 14.18 4.12
N LYS A 19 10.10 14.94 4.57
CA LYS A 19 8.73 14.84 4.07
C LYS A 19 8.69 15.08 2.55
N ASN A 20 9.28 16.14 2.07
CA ASN A 20 9.26 16.48 0.65
C ASN A 20 9.95 15.41 -0.20
N GLU A 21 11.15 14.96 0.21
CA GLU A 21 11.88 13.91 -0.52
C GLU A 21 11.09 12.60 -0.61
N ILE A 22 10.47 12.16 0.50
CA ILE A 22 9.72 10.91 0.52
C ILE A 22 8.44 11.03 -0.31
N VAL A 23 7.74 12.16 -0.22
CA VAL A 23 6.55 12.42 -1.06
C VAL A 23 6.93 12.42 -2.54
N ASP A 24 8.05 13.02 -2.90
CA ASP A 24 8.53 13.02 -4.29
C ASP A 24 8.77 11.60 -4.80
N ILE A 25 9.43 10.76 -4.02
CA ILE A 25 9.68 9.35 -4.38
C ILE A 25 8.37 8.61 -4.64
N PHE A 26 7.36 8.76 -3.77
CA PHE A 26 6.07 8.08 -3.97
C PHE A 26 5.28 8.65 -5.16
N CYS A 27 5.31 9.95 -5.37
CA CYS A 27 4.70 10.55 -6.57
C CYS A 27 5.34 10.05 -7.85
N ASP A 28 6.68 10.05 -7.90
CA ASP A 28 7.43 9.59 -9.06
C ASP A 28 7.16 8.11 -9.34
N PHE A 29 7.13 7.28 -8.29
CA PHE A 29 6.80 5.86 -8.43
C PHE A 29 5.40 5.64 -9.03
N LEU A 30 4.39 6.39 -8.57
CA LEU A 30 3.02 6.23 -9.05
C LEU A 30 2.81 6.76 -10.48
N ASN A 31 3.61 7.72 -10.90
CA ASN A 31 3.49 8.37 -12.22
C ASN A 31 4.49 7.83 -13.26
N SER A 32 5.39 6.96 -12.85
CA SER A 32 6.48 6.41 -13.68
C SER A 32 6.14 5.01 -14.19
N GLU A 33 6.75 4.65 -15.31
CA GLU A 33 6.77 3.27 -15.82
C GLU A 33 7.97 2.47 -15.31
N ASP A 34 8.80 3.07 -14.44
CA ASP A 34 9.95 2.40 -13.86
C ASP A 34 9.52 1.24 -12.96
N THR A 35 10.34 0.20 -12.94
CA THR A 35 9.99 -1.07 -12.28
C THR A 35 10.31 -1.11 -10.80
N ALA A 36 11.19 -0.23 -10.30
CA ALA A 36 11.57 -0.22 -8.90
C ALA A 36 12.07 1.14 -8.43
N TYR A 37 11.71 1.48 -7.19
CA TYR A 37 12.21 2.63 -6.45
C TYR A 37 12.68 2.21 -5.06
N VAL A 38 13.73 2.84 -4.57
CA VAL A 38 14.27 2.61 -3.22
C VAL A 38 14.21 3.90 -2.42
N CYS A 39 13.53 3.85 -1.28
CA CYS A 39 13.48 4.96 -0.33
C CYS A 39 14.48 4.74 0.80
N ASN A 40 15.62 5.43 0.76
CA ASN A 40 16.70 5.33 1.75
C ASN A 40 16.52 6.27 2.94
N ALA A 41 15.34 6.86 3.13
CA ALA A 41 15.13 7.75 4.27
C ALA A 41 15.42 7.04 5.60
N PRO A 42 16.12 7.68 6.55
CA PRO A 42 16.42 7.11 7.85
C PRO A 42 15.15 6.73 8.64
N MET A 43 15.31 5.89 9.65
CA MET A 43 14.22 5.57 10.59
C MET A 43 13.70 6.85 11.25
N GLY A 44 12.39 6.91 11.49
CA GLY A 44 11.75 8.06 12.13
C GLY A 44 11.48 9.26 11.22
N HIS A 45 11.82 9.20 9.92
CA HIS A 45 11.53 10.27 8.95
C HIS A 45 10.13 10.19 8.33
N GLY A 46 9.26 9.30 8.83
CA GLY A 46 7.85 9.28 8.45
C GLY A 46 7.53 8.45 7.20
N LYS A 47 8.38 7.50 6.80
CA LYS A 47 8.12 6.64 5.63
C LYS A 47 6.75 5.96 5.68
N THR A 48 6.41 5.33 6.79
CA THR A 48 5.12 4.64 6.95
C THR A 48 3.95 5.63 6.95
N THR A 49 4.11 6.79 7.58
CA THR A 49 3.10 7.86 7.59
C THR A 49 2.84 8.36 6.17
N ILE A 50 3.87 8.61 5.40
CA ILE A 50 3.77 9.11 4.03
C ILE A 50 3.25 8.01 3.10
N LEU A 51 3.69 6.76 3.27
CA LEU A 51 3.12 5.62 2.55
C LEU A 51 1.61 5.53 2.78
N THR A 52 1.16 5.59 4.02
CA THR A 52 -0.27 5.54 4.36
C THR A 52 -1.03 6.72 3.73
N ALA A 53 -0.47 7.93 3.77
CA ALA A 53 -1.05 9.10 3.11
C ALA A 53 -1.15 8.92 1.59
N THR A 54 -0.13 8.36 0.97
CA THR A 54 -0.10 8.04 -0.46
C THR A 54 -1.20 7.05 -0.84
N LEU A 55 -1.35 5.98 -0.05
CA LEU A 55 -2.41 4.99 -0.27
C LEU A 55 -3.81 5.58 -0.10
N LYS A 56 -4.00 6.52 0.84
CA LYS A 56 -5.25 7.27 0.99
C LYS A 56 -5.56 8.10 -0.25
N ALA A 57 -4.57 8.79 -0.79
CA ALA A 57 -4.72 9.58 -2.02
C ALA A 57 -5.11 8.69 -3.21
N VAL A 58 -4.47 7.54 -3.36
CA VAL A 58 -4.82 6.56 -4.42
C VAL A 58 -6.24 6.04 -4.26
N LEU A 59 -6.71 5.78 -3.04
CA LEU A 59 -8.07 5.31 -2.78
C LEU A 59 -9.13 6.35 -3.09
N GLU A 60 -8.82 7.63 -2.87
CA GLU A 60 -9.75 8.73 -3.15
C GLU A 60 -9.85 9.03 -4.65
N ASP A 61 -8.78 8.82 -5.40
CA ASP A 61 -8.78 9.05 -6.86
C ASP A 61 -9.59 7.99 -7.58
N LYS A 62 -10.80 8.38 -7.98
CA LYS A 62 -11.75 7.51 -8.69
C LYS A 62 -11.33 7.19 -10.13
N ASN A 63 -10.45 7.98 -10.71
CA ASN A 63 -9.97 7.80 -12.07
C ASN A 63 -8.74 6.91 -12.15
N ASN A 64 -8.16 6.55 -11.02
CA ASN A 64 -6.99 5.69 -10.95
C ASN A 64 -7.42 4.23 -10.76
N ASP A 65 -7.25 3.41 -11.78
CA ASP A 65 -7.56 1.98 -11.77
C ASP A 65 -6.38 1.09 -11.33
N THR A 66 -5.29 1.70 -10.87
CA THR A 66 -4.10 0.94 -10.45
C THR A 66 -4.38 0.13 -9.19
N GLY A 67 -4.18 -1.17 -9.28
CA GLY A 67 -4.18 -2.06 -8.12
C GLY A 67 -2.85 -1.99 -7.38
N ILE A 68 -2.89 -1.98 -6.05
CA ILE A 68 -1.69 -1.93 -5.21
C ILE A 68 -1.61 -3.16 -4.31
N LEU A 69 -0.46 -3.84 -4.35
CA LEU A 69 -0.12 -4.90 -3.40
C LEU A 69 0.90 -4.35 -2.39
N LEU A 70 0.52 -4.30 -1.13
CA LEU A 70 1.36 -3.87 -0.03
C LEU A 70 1.80 -5.06 0.82
N ALA A 71 3.11 -5.28 0.95
CA ALA A 71 3.65 -6.27 1.86
C ALA A 71 4.15 -5.60 3.15
N VAL A 72 3.73 -6.14 4.30
CA VAL A 72 4.07 -5.64 5.63
C VAL A 72 4.77 -6.70 6.46
N ASN A 73 5.51 -6.27 7.49
CA ASN A 73 6.29 -7.19 8.33
C ASN A 73 5.42 -8.16 9.13
N ASP A 74 4.35 -7.66 9.72
CA ASP A 74 3.54 -8.42 10.67
C ASP A 74 2.05 -8.09 10.56
N LEU A 75 1.27 -8.86 11.33
CA LEU A 75 -0.19 -8.73 11.34
C LEU A 75 -0.65 -7.39 11.92
N ASP A 76 0.03 -6.87 12.93
CA ASP A 76 -0.37 -5.63 13.60
C ASP A 76 -0.17 -4.42 12.67
N ALA A 77 0.93 -4.38 11.93
CA ALA A 77 1.17 -3.37 10.89
C ALA A 77 0.09 -3.41 9.80
N GLY A 78 -0.26 -4.61 9.32
CA GLY A 78 -1.31 -4.80 8.32
C GLY A 78 -2.68 -4.33 8.81
N LYS A 79 -3.07 -4.70 10.03
CA LYS A 79 -4.34 -4.27 10.64
C LYS A 79 -4.41 -2.76 10.84
N SER A 80 -3.33 -2.16 11.31
CA SER A 80 -3.25 -0.72 11.55
C SER A 80 -3.42 0.07 10.24
N ILE A 81 -2.70 -0.30 9.20
CA ILE A 81 -2.80 0.35 7.89
C ILE A 81 -4.19 0.15 7.30
N LYS A 82 -4.74 -1.06 7.34
CA LYS A 82 -6.11 -1.33 6.87
C LYS A 82 -7.12 -0.45 7.56
N THR A 83 -7.04 -0.31 8.89
CA THR A 83 -7.97 0.52 9.67
C THR A 83 -7.92 1.98 9.23
N GLU A 84 -6.73 2.53 9.01
CA GLU A 84 -6.56 3.89 8.53
C GLU A 84 -7.10 4.09 7.10
N LEU A 85 -6.84 3.16 6.21
CA LEU A 85 -7.28 3.24 4.82
C LEU A 85 -8.80 3.05 4.68
N ALA A 86 -9.40 2.20 5.49
CA ALA A 86 -10.84 1.94 5.47
C ALA A 86 -11.68 3.16 5.85
N LYS A 87 -11.09 4.16 6.52
CA LYS A 87 -11.74 5.46 6.78
C LYS A 87 -12.00 6.27 5.49
N ILE A 88 -11.21 6.03 4.46
CA ILE A 88 -11.34 6.69 3.16
C ILE A 88 -12.24 5.87 2.24
N ASN A 89 -11.93 4.59 2.07
CA ASN A 89 -12.65 3.71 1.17
C ASN A 89 -12.50 2.25 1.65
N LYS A 90 -13.57 1.47 1.52
CA LYS A 90 -13.58 0.05 1.92
C LYS A 90 -12.93 -0.88 0.89
N SER A 91 -12.40 -0.36 -0.21
CA SER A 91 -11.72 -1.14 -1.26
C SER A 91 -10.31 -1.58 -0.85
N VAL A 92 -10.14 -1.98 0.40
CA VAL A 92 -8.90 -2.45 0.99
C VAL A 92 -9.14 -3.79 1.67
N LEU A 93 -8.32 -4.77 1.35
CA LEU A 93 -8.36 -6.09 1.97
C LEU A 93 -7.02 -6.42 2.59
N PHE A 94 -7.03 -6.87 3.84
CA PHE A 94 -5.87 -7.48 4.48
C PHE A 94 -6.06 -9.01 4.52
N ILE A 95 -5.19 -9.72 3.81
CA ILE A 95 -5.20 -11.18 3.73
C ILE A 95 -4.25 -11.74 4.78
N ASN A 96 -4.80 -12.48 5.73
CA ASN A 96 -4.07 -13.19 6.77
C ASN A 96 -4.38 -14.70 6.73
N HIS A 97 -3.77 -15.48 7.62
CA HIS A 97 -3.98 -16.93 7.65
C HIS A 97 -5.43 -17.37 7.89
N GLY A 98 -6.22 -16.54 8.57
CA GLY A 98 -7.59 -16.87 8.94
C GLY A 98 -8.63 -16.63 7.85
N ASN A 99 -8.33 -15.82 6.84
CA ASN A 99 -9.31 -15.39 5.86
C ASN A 99 -9.01 -15.77 4.39
N VAL A 100 -7.87 -16.40 4.12
CA VAL A 100 -7.46 -16.71 2.73
C VAL A 100 -8.36 -17.72 2.06
N LEU A 101 -8.88 -18.69 2.82
CA LEU A 101 -9.73 -19.77 2.30
C LEU A 101 -11.19 -19.34 2.12
N ASP A 102 -11.61 -18.29 2.83
CA ASP A 102 -12.99 -17.81 2.85
C ASP A 102 -13.28 -16.78 1.74
N HIS A 103 -12.22 -16.25 1.09
CA HIS A 103 -12.39 -15.28 0.03
C HIS A 103 -12.52 -15.96 -1.32
N ASP A 104 -13.65 -15.71 -1.97
CA ASP A 104 -13.81 -15.97 -3.38
C ASP A 104 -12.72 -15.23 -4.16
N LYS A 105 -12.02 -15.97 -5.01
CA LYS A 105 -10.92 -15.48 -5.84
C LYS A 105 -11.32 -14.29 -6.72
N ASP A 106 -12.57 -14.24 -7.14
CA ASP A 106 -13.11 -13.13 -7.92
C ASP A 106 -13.40 -11.89 -7.07
N LEU A 107 -13.63 -12.05 -5.75
CA LEU A 107 -13.80 -10.93 -4.82
C LEU A 107 -12.49 -10.20 -4.56
N ILE A 108 -11.36 -10.90 -4.52
CA ILE A 108 -10.04 -10.28 -4.31
C ILE A 108 -9.78 -9.23 -5.40
N LYS A 109 -10.13 -9.51 -6.63
CA LYS A 109 -9.95 -8.60 -7.78
C LYS A 109 -10.75 -7.30 -7.70
N LYS A 110 -11.71 -7.22 -6.81
CA LYS A 110 -12.54 -6.02 -6.60
C LYS A 110 -11.91 -5.00 -5.66
N TYR A 111 -10.88 -5.40 -4.93
CA TYR A 111 -10.19 -4.51 -4.02
C TYR A 111 -9.08 -3.75 -4.74
N LYS A 112 -9.01 -2.46 -4.49
CA LYS A 112 -7.98 -1.60 -5.07
C LYS A 112 -6.62 -1.78 -4.38
N ILE A 113 -6.65 -2.02 -3.07
CA ILE A 113 -5.44 -2.26 -2.28
C ILE A 113 -5.56 -3.61 -1.57
N LEU A 114 -4.55 -4.46 -1.78
CA LEU A 114 -4.35 -5.68 -1.03
C LEU A 114 -3.16 -5.53 -0.10
N ILE A 115 -3.35 -5.92 1.15
CA ILE A 115 -2.27 -5.95 2.14
C ILE A 115 -1.98 -7.41 2.47
N ILE A 116 -0.71 -7.80 2.41
CA ILE A 116 -0.22 -9.13 2.75
C ILE A 116 0.99 -9.02 3.68
N THR A 117 1.36 -10.11 4.34
CA THR A 117 2.61 -10.17 5.08
C THR A 117 3.80 -10.50 4.18
N HIS A 118 5.02 -10.14 4.60
CA HIS A 118 6.25 -10.54 3.91
C HIS A 118 6.36 -12.07 3.79
N LYS A 119 5.89 -12.80 4.80
CA LYS A 119 5.84 -14.27 4.74
C LYS A 119 4.94 -14.75 3.60
N ARG A 120 3.78 -14.15 3.42
CA ARG A 120 2.87 -14.49 2.31
C ARG A 120 3.52 -14.19 0.97
N LEU A 121 4.17 -13.04 0.83
CA LEU A 121 4.89 -12.68 -0.39
C LEU A 121 5.99 -13.70 -0.70
N TYR A 122 6.75 -14.12 0.30
CA TYR A 122 7.77 -15.15 0.16
C TYR A 122 7.17 -16.50 -0.27
N ASP A 123 6.07 -16.93 0.36
CA ASP A 123 5.39 -18.18 0.01
C ASP A 123 4.85 -18.15 -1.44
N MET A 124 4.37 -17.01 -1.91
CA MET A 124 3.96 -16.81 -3.30
C MET A 124 5.15 -16.89 -4.26
N ALA A 125 6.25 -16.25 -3.94
CA ALA A 125 7.46 -16.25 -4.75
C ALA A 125 8.12 -17.64 -4.85
N THR A 126 7.95 -18.49 -3.82
CA THR A 126 8.45 -19.87 -3.79
C THR A 126 7.41 -20.90 -4.24
N ASN A 127 6.30 -20.48 -4.83
CA ASN A 127 5.19 -21.33 -5.30
C ASN A 127 4.53 -22.21 -4.21
N ARG A 128 4.65 -21.84 -2.93
CA ARG A 128 3.97 -22.54 -1.81
C ARG A 128 2.49 -22.19 -1.73
N VAL A 129 2.10 -21.04 -2.27
CA VAL A 129 0.71 -20.59 -2.42
C VAL A 129 0.50 -20.06 -3.83
N ASN A 130 -0.73 -20.16 -4.32
CA ASN A 130 -1.05 -19.68 -5.67
C ASN A 130 -1.06 -18.14 -5.70
N ALA A 131 -0.18 -17.56 -6.53
CA ALA A 131 -0.07 -16.14 -6.75
C ALA A 131 -0.97 -15.60 -7.87
N TYR A 132 -1.63 -16.49 -8.64
CA TYR A 132 -2.40 -16.10 -9.82
C TYR A 132 -3.44 -15.01 -9.56
N HIS A 133 -4.04 -15.01 -8.37
CA HIS A 133 -5.08 -14.04 -8.00
C HIS A 133 -4.55 -12.62 -7.73
N PHE A 134 -3.23 -12.46 -7.64
CA PHE A 134 -2.55 -11.21 -7.35
C PHE A 134 -1.88 -10.56 -8.57
N ILE A 135 -2.06 -11.14 -9.76
CA ILE A 135 -1.38 -10.69 -10.99
C ILE A 135 -1.74 -9.25 -11.38
N ASN A 136 -2.90 -8.75 -10.97
CA ASN A 136 -3.35 -7.40 -11.30
C ASN A 136 -2.93 -6.31 -10.29
N TYR A 137 -2.02 -6.64 -9.38
CA TYR A 137 -1.55 -5.74 -8.32
C TYR A 137 -0.07 -5.44 -8.42
#